data_5288d17471807e2f16109814ac7d1c96
#
_entry.id   5288d17471807e2f16109814ac7d1c96
#
_cell.length_a   1.000
_cell.length_b   1.000
_cell.length_c   1.000
_cell.angle_alpha   90.00
_cell.angle_beta   90.00
_cell.angle_gamma   90.00
#
_symmetry.space_group_name_H-M   'P 1'
#
loop_
_entity.id
_entity.type
_entity.pdbx_description
1 polymer ?
#
loop_
_entity_poly.entity_id
_entity_poly.type
_entity_poly.pdbx_seq_one_letter_code
_entity_poly.pdbx_strand_id
1 'polypeptide(L)'
;MNASKCSFGMGSGKFLGYMVTYRGIEVNPDQIKAINNLQPPRNPKEVQKLTGMMAALNRFISRSADRCKPFFLLLHKWKEFEWSEECAIAFQQLKQYLSHSPIMSSPVVDEVLFAYIAVAFYAISFVLIQANSGIQRPVYYVSKSLNEAEVRYLPLEKAILAVVHATRKLPNYFQAHTVVVLTQLPLKSILRSADYTGRVAKWGTILRAFDIKYMPRTFIKGQVLADLVAEFAECPEEMNVEKHAMDEKSVGIISVQCSTPWEVYVNGAANQ
;
A
#
# COMPACT_ATOMS: atom_id res chain seq x y z
N MET A 1 35.99 13.51 0.65
CA MET A 1 35.38 12.72 1.71
C MET A 1 35.92 13.13 3.06
N ASN A 2 35.10 13.27 4.10
CA ASN A 2 35.55 13.58 5.45
C ASN A 2 35.73 12.27 6.22
N ALA A 3 36.97 11.84 6.44
CA ALA A 3 37.32 10.58 7.08
C ALA A 3 36.74 10.44 8.51
N SER A 4 36.57 11.55 9.24
CA SER A 4 36.02 11.56 10.60
C SER A 4 34.50 11.22 10.65
N LYS A 5 33.84 11.25 9.51
CA LYS A 5 32.39 10.87 9.36
C LYS A 5 32.21 9.51 8.70
N CYS A 6 33.30 8.81 8.39
CA CYS A 6 33.25 7.48 7.78
C CYS A 6 33.40 6.41 8.86
N SER A 7 32.53 5.41 8.84
CA SER A 7 32.63 4.21 9.69
C SER A 7 32.78 3.00 8.78
N PHE A 8 33.74 2.13 9.08
CA PHE A 8 34.03 0.91 8.33
C PHE A 8 33.80 -0.32 9.20
N GLY A 9 33.46 -1.46 8.58
CA GLY A 9 33.28 -2.73 9.28
C GLY A 9 32.06 -2.81 10.21
N MET A 10 31.06 -1.94 9.99
CA MET A 10 29.86 -1.89 10.81
C MET A 10 28.85 -2.97 10.37
N GLY A 11 28.36 -3.78 11.30
CA GLY A 11 27.28 -4.77 11.06
C GLY A 11 25.90 -4.12 10.83
N SER A 12 25.73 -2.84 11.21
CA SER A 12 24.54 -2.03 10.94
C SER A 12 24.89 -0.56 10.98
N GLY A 13 24.10 0.27 10.28
CA GLY A 13 24.34 1.71 10.23
C GLY A 13 23.09 2.52 9.90
N LYS A 14 23.08 3.78 10.36
CA LYS A 14 22.04 4.74 9.99
C LYS A 14 22.36 5.34 8.62
N PHE A 15 21.45 5.20 7.66
CA PHE A 15 21.58 5.76 6.32
C PHE A 15 20.27 6.41 5.89
N LEU A 16 20.31 7.69 5.53
CA LEU A 16 19.14 8.48 5.11
C LEU A 16 17.91 8.34 6.03
N GLY A 17 18.13 8.26 7.35
CA GLY A 17 17.07 8.12 8.32
C GLY A 17 16.59 6.68 8.59
N TYR A 18 17.15 5.70 7.90
CA TYR A 18 16.85 4.27 8.09
C TYR A 18 18.00 3.55 8.80
N MET A 19 17.70 2.38 9.35
CA MET A 19 18.71 1.42 9.79
C MET A 19 18.94 0.41 8.67
N VAL A 20 20.18 0.31 8.19
CA VAL A 20 20.60 -0.75 7.26
C VAL A 20 21.33 -1.80 8.07
N THR A 21 20.85 -3.03 8.03
CA THR A 21 21.39 -4.19 8.77
C THR A 21 21.64 -5.33 7.79
N TYR A 22 22.29 -6.40 8.22
CA TYR A 22 22.42 -7.62 7.41
C TYR A 22 21.06 -8.28 7.08
N ARG A 23 20.02 -8.00 7.88
CA ARG A 23 18.65 -8.51 7.65
C ARG A 23 17.90 -7.73 6.60
N GLY A 24 18.32 -6.51 6.30
CA GLY A 24 17.65 -5.59 5.38
C GLY A 24 17.58 -4.16 5.90
N ILE A 25 16.56 -3.43 5.46
CA ILE A 25 16.32 -2.03 5.82
C ILE A 25 15.19 -1.96 6.84
N GLU A 26 15.45 -1.32 7.96
CA GLU A 26 14.54 -1.21 9.09
C GLU A 26 14.25 0.27 9.40
N VAL A 27 13.13 0.52 10.06
CA VAL A 27 12.83 1.85 10.61
C VAL A 27 13.87 2.17 11.70
N ASN A 28 14.36 3.41 11.72
CA ASN A 28 15.25 3.84 12.79
C ASN A 28 14.51 3.78 14.15
N PRO A 29 15.05 3.03 15.14
CA PRO A 29 14.43 2.92 16.47
C PRO A 29 14.18 4.26 17.15
N ASP A 30 15.03 5.26 16.90
CA ASP A 30 14.84 6.60 17.46
C ASP A 30 13.59 7.27 16.90
N GLN A 31 13.26 7.03 15.62
CA GLN A 31 12.04 7.55 15.01
C GLN A 31 10.79 6.84 15.59
N ILE A 32 10.87 5.53 15.79
CA ILE A 32 9.77 4.77 16.44
C ILE A 32 9.54 5.31 17.86
N LYS A 33 10.60 5.48 18.65
CA LYS A 33 10.52 6.05 19.99
C LYS A 33 9.92 7.46 19.97
N ALA A 34 10.36 8.32 19.03
CA ALA A 34 9.84 9.66 18.88
C ALA A 34 8.32 9.66 18.61
N ILE A 35 7.83 8.77 17.74
CA ILE A 35 6.40 8.66 17.43
C ILE A 35 5.61 8.09 18.61
N ASN A 36 6.13 7.06 19.28
CA ASN A 36 5.47 6.45 20.42
C ASN A 36 5.31 7.43 21.59
N ASN A 37 6.28 8.34 21.76
CA ASN A 37 6.25 9.37 22.82
C ASN A 37 5.41 10.61 22.45
N LEU A 38 4.96 10.73 21.17
CA LEU A 38 4.10 11.84 20.78
C LEU A 38 2.77 11.78 21.53
N GLN A 39 2.35 12.94 22.06
CA GLN A 39 1.00 13.14 22.55
C GLN A 39 0.04 13.40 21.37
N PRO A 40 -1.26 13.15 21.52
CA PRO A 40 -2.25 13.52 20.53
C PRO A 40 -2.08 14.99 20.12
N PRO A 41 -2.03 15.31 18.82
CA PRO A 41 -1.91 16.67 18.33
C PRO A 41 -3.01 17.59 18.85
N ARG A 42 -2.63 18.78 19.31
CA ARG A 42 -3.55 19.79 19.86
C ARG A 42 -3.82 20.95 18.90
N ASN A 43 -3.09 20.99 17.81
CA ASN A 43 -3.21 22.07 16.82
C ASN A 43 -2.76 21.57 15.43
N PRO A 44 -3.13 22.29 14.35
CA PRO A 44 -2.77 21.91 12.99
C PRO A 44 -1.25 21.77 12.72
N LYS A 45 -0.41 22.55 13.41
CA LYS A 45 1.04 22.47 13.26
C LYS A 45 1.60 21.14 13.77
N GLU A 46 1.03 20.62 14.85
CA GLU A 46 1.41 19.31 15.39
C GLU A 46 0.94 18.16 14.47
N VAL A 47 -0.23 18.30 13.85
CA VAL A 47 -0.69 17.37 12.80
C VAL A 47 0.24 17.41 11.58
N GLN A 48 0.68 18.60 11.18
CA GLN A 48 1.67 18.76 10.10
C GLN A 48 2.99 18.06 10.41
N LYS A 49 3.46 18.18 11.67
CA LYS A 49 4.65 17.48 12.15
C LYS A 49 4.44 15.96 12.09
N LEU A 50 3.29 15.46 12.58
CA LEU A 50 2.95 14.04 12.53
C LEU A 50 2.92 13.51 11.08
N THR A 51 2.19 14.19 10.18
CA THR A 51 2.10 13.77 8.78
C THR A 51 3.44 13.85 8.05
N GLY A 52 4.31 14.80 8.39
CA GLY A 52 5.69 14.85 7.90
C GLY A 52 6.52 13.64 8.34
N MET A 53 6.40 13.23 9.60
CA MET A 53 7.06 12.01 10.09
C MET A 53 6.52 10.76 9.38
N MET A 54 5.21 10.68 9.15
CA MET A 54 4.59 9.57 8.40
C MET A 54 5.04 9.54 6.95
N ALA A 55 5.16 10.68 6.30
CA ALA A 55 5.67 10.78 4.93
C ALA A 55 7.10 10.24 4.81
N ALA A 56 7.96 10.50 5.80
CA ALA A 56 9.31 9.96 5.85
C ALA A 56 9.34 8.42 6.05
N LEU A 57 8.33 7.86 6.71
CA LEU A 57 8.21 6.43 7.00
C LEU A 57 7.27 5.67 6.05
N ASN A 58 6.69 6.32 5.05
CA ASN A 58 5.65 5.73 4.19
C ASN A 58 6.09 4.43 3.51
N ARG A 59 7.40 4.26 3.27
CA ARG A 59 7.99 3.04 2.73
C ARG A 59 7.69 1.79 3.57
N PHE A 60 7.60 1.96 4.89
CA PHE A 60 7.37 0.88 5.84
C PHE A 60 5.90 0.72 6.22
N ILE A 61 5.05 1.66 5.83
CA ILE A 61 3.64 1.68 6.22
C ILE A 61 2.81 1.16 5.06
N SER A 62 2.29 -0.05 5.22
CA SER A 62 1.28 -0.57 4.29
C SER A 62 0.06 0.34 4.31
N ARG A 63 -0.54 0.59 3.13
CA ARG A 63 -1.73 1.43 3.00
C ARG A 63 -1.63 2.80 3.73
N SER A 64 -0.46 3.41 3.69
CA SER A 64 -0.20 4.67 4.41
C SER A 64 -1.21 5.78 4.09
N ALA A 65 -1.76 5.81 2.87
CA ALA A 65 -2.77 6.78 2.46
C ALA A 65 -4.09 6.61 3.22
N ASP A 66 -4.53 5.36 3.48
CA ASP A 66 -5.74 5.07 4.25
C ASP A 66 -5.51 5.32 5.74
N ARG A 67 -4.44 4.76 6.30
CA ARG A 67 -4.10 4.89 7.72
C ARG A 67 -3.90 6.34 8.16
N CYS A 68 -3.38 7.18 7.28
CA CYS A 68 -3.14 8.60 7.58
C CYS A 68 -4.27 9.52 7.11
N LYS A 69 -5.33 8.99 6.47
CA LYS A 69 -6.46 9.78 5.95
C LYS A 69 -7.07 10.70 7.00
N PRO A 70 -7.39 10.27 8.24
CA PRO A 70 -7.97 11.16 9.25
C PRO A 70 -7.09 12.38 9.52
N PHE A 71 -5.77 12.22 9.54
CA PHE A 71 -4.84 13.32 9.77
C PHE A 71 -4.78 14.29 8.60
N PHE A 72 -4.83 13.79 7.36
CA PHE A 72 -4.88 14.67 6.18
C PHE A 72 -6.17 15.46 6.11
N LEU A 73 -7.30 14.88 6.50
CA LEU A 73 -8.58 15.59 6.57
C LEU A 73 -8.54 16.76 7.56
N LEU A 74 -7.87 16.60 8.70
CA LEU A 74 -7.67 17.69 9.66
C LEU A 74 -6.85 18.85 9.09
N LEU A 75 -5.88 18.58 8.22
CA LEU A 75 -5.09 19.63 7.57
C LEU A 75 -5.92 20.46 6.57
N HIS A 76 -6.98 19.91 6.00
CA HIS A 76 -7.90 20.65 5.13
C HIS A 76 -8.89 21.52 5.94
N LYS A 77 -9.23 21.17 7.19
CA LYS A 77 -10.15 21.88 8.09
C LYS A 77 -9.40 22.79 9.06
N TRP A 78 -8.46 23.58 8.59
CA TRP A 78 -7.54 24.37 9.40
C TRP A 78 -8.22 25.32 10.42
N LYS A 79 -9.39 25.86 10.11
CA LYS A 79 -10.10 26.83 10.96
C LYS A 79 -10.92 26.17 12.08
N GLU A 80 -11.30 24.91 11.90
CA GLU A 80 -12.14 24.12 12.82
C GLU A 80 -11.38 22.88 13.26
N PHE A 81 -10.23 23.10 13.89
CA PHE A 81 -9.40 21.98 14.34
C PHE A 81 -10.07 21.27 15.52
N GLU A 82 -10.45 20.02 15.29
CA GLU A 82 -10.95 19.12 16.33
C GLU A 82 -10.28 17.75 16.19
N TRP A 83 -9.63 17.30 17.26
CA TRP A 83 -9.05 15.96 17.29
C TRP A 83 -10.13 14.94 17.61
N SER A 84 -10.73 14.36 16.58
CA SER A 84 -11.84 13.41 16.69
C SER A 84 -11.39 12.06 17.25
N GLU A 85 -12.37 11.24 17.68
CA GLU A 85 -12.13 9.88 18.13
C GLU A 85 -11.52 9.02 17.01
N GLU A 86 -11.97 9.19 15.76
CA GLU A 86 -11.38 8.53 14.58
C GLU A 86 -9.87 8.81 14.46
N CYS A 87 -9.46 10.06 14.69
CA CYS A 87 -8.04 10.42 14.70
C CYS A 87 -7.29 9.76 15.85
N ALA A 88 -7.92 9.66 17.03
CA ALA A 88 -7.29 9.02 18.19
C ALA A 88 -7.07 7.52 17.95
N ILE A 89 -8.07 6.82 17.40
CA ILE A 89 -7.99 5.41 17.03
C ILE A 89 -6.90 5.20 15.96
N ALA A 90 -6.94 5.97 14.86
CA ALA A 90 -5.94 5.89 13.80
C ALA A 90 -4.51 6.16 14.31
N PHE A 91 -4.35 7.08 15.28
CA PHE A 91 -3.06 7.39 15.88
C PHE A 91 -2.52 6.23 16.72
N GLN A 92 -3.36 5.56 17.50
CA GLN A 92 -2.97 4.39 18.29
C GLN A 92 -2.63 3.19 17.38
N GLN A 93 -3.45 2.92 16.39
CA GLN A 93 -3.19 1.86 15.40
C GLN A 93 -1.85 2.09 14.67
N LEU A 94 -1.56 3.35 14.32
CA LEU A 94 -0.30 3.72 13.66
C LEU A 94 0.91 3.48 14.57
N LYS A 95 0.84 3.85 15.85
CA LYS A 95 1.89 3.59 16.84
C LYS A 95 2.13 2.08 17.02
N GLN A 96 1.05 1.31 17.16
CA GLN A 96 1.12 -0.14 17.26
C GLN A 96 1.76 -0.77 16.02
N TYR A 97 1.33 -0.36 14.83
CA TYR A 97 1.89 -0.84 13.57
C TYR A 97 3.39 -0.57 13.46
N LEU A 98 3.84 0.67 13.74
CA LEU A 98 5.25 1.04 13.64
C LEU A 98 6.14 0.32 14.66
N SER A 99 5.58 -0.04 15.82
CA SER A 99 6.30 -0.84 16.83
C SER A 99 6.63 -2.26 16.33
N HIS A 100 5.87 -2.77 15.34
CA HIS A 100 6.04 -4.09 14.72
C HIS A 100 6.29 -3.99 13.21
N SER A 101 6.86 -2.85 12.76
CA SER A 101 7.07 -2.61 11.33
C SER A 101 7.92 -3.71 10.68
N PRO A 102 7.59 -4.12 9.45
CA PRO A 102 8.30 -5.17 8.76
C PRO A 102 9.72 -4.72 8.39
N ILE A 103 10.64 -5.69 8.34
CA ILE A 103 11.98 -5.48 7.79
C ILE A 103 11.86 -5.50 6.27
N MET A 104 12.31 -4.44 5.62
CA MET A 104 12.32 -4.33 4.16
C MET A 104 13.51 -5.07 3.58
N SER A 105 13.26 -5.86 2.55
CA SER A 105 14.30 -6.54 1.79
C SER A 105 15.01 -5.57 0.84
N SER A 106 16.28 -5.86 0.55
CA SER A 106 17.03 -5.19 -0.51
C SER A 106 17.28 -6.21 -1.62
N PRO A 107 16.58 -6.13 -2.76
CA PRO A 107 16.74 -7.10 -3.83
C PRO A 107 18.11 -6.95 -4.50
N VAL A 108 18.61 -8.07 -5.02
CA VAL A 108 19.84 -8.11 -5.83
C VAL A 108 19.50 -7.69 -7.27
N VAL A 109 20.44 -7.11 -7.99
CA VAL A 109 20.26 -6.72 -9.40
C VAL A 109 19.79 -7.92 -10.23
N ASP A 110 18.90 -7.69 -11.19
CA ASP A 110 18.29 -8.68 -12.08
C ASP A 110 17.35 -9.71 -11.41
N GLU A 111 17.09 -9.57 -10.12
CA GLU A 111 16.12 -10.41 -9.42
C GLU A 111 14.68 -10.09 -9.88
N VAL A 112 13.86 -11.12 -10.06
CA VAL A 112 12.44 -10.95 -10.37
C VAL A 112 11.70 -10.56 -9.10
N LEU A 113 11.02 -9.43 -9.14
CA LEU A 113 10.19 -8.93 -8.05
C LEU A 113 8.72 -9.20 -8.33
N PHE A 114 7.96 -9.41 -7.27
CA PHE A 114 6.52 -9.60 -7.36
C PHE A 114 5.81 -8.38 -6.78
N ALA A 115 4.58 -8.15 -7.22
CA ALA A 115 3.80 -7.04 -6.73
C ALA A 115 2.35 -7.42 -6.49
N TYR A 116 1.79 -6.98 -5.37
CA TYR A 116 0.37 -7.02 -5.08
C TYR A 116 -0.24 -5.63 -5.18
N ILE A 117 -1.47 -5.58 -5.67
CA ILE A 117 -2.26 -4.36 -5.78
C ILE A 117 -3.47 -4.48 -4.86
N ALA A 118 -3.75 -3.42 -4.13
CA ALA A 118 -4.96 -3.24 -3.37
C ALA A 118 -5.70 -2.00 -3.86
N VAL A 119 -7.01 -2.14 -4.05
CA VAL A 119 -7.90 -1.06 -4.49
C VAL A 119 -8.99 -0.89 -3.45
N ALA A 120 -8.99 0.26 -2.78
CA ALA A 120 -10.04 0.70 -1.88
C ALA A 120 -10.88 1.80 -2.51
N PHE A 121 -11.95 2.22 -1.85
CA PHE A 121 -12.84 3.25 -2.38
C PHE A 121 -12.10 4.59 -2.57
N TYR A 122 -11.33 5.02 -1.55
CA TYR A 122 -10.64 6.31 -1.51
C TYR A 122 -9.12 6.23 -1.70
N ALA A 123 -8.56 5.02 -1.81
CA ALA A 123 -7.12 4.85 -1.93
C ALA A 123 -6.75 3.64 -2.78
N ILE A 124 -5.52 3.67 -3.28
CA ILE A 124 -4.87 2.55 -3.94
C ILE A 124 -3.55 2.26 -3.24
N SER A 125 -3.19 1.00 -3.18
CA SER A 125 -1.93 0.55 -2.60
C SER A 125 -1.25 -0.46 -3.51
N PHE A 126 0.07 -0.48 -3.42
CA PHE A 126 0.93 -1.37 -4.16
C PHE A 126 2.06 -1.82 -3.22
N VAL A 127 2.35 -3.08 -3.17
CA VAL A 127 3.50 -3.59 -2.44
C VAL A 127 4.43 -4.34 -3.38
N LEU A 128 5.70 -3.97 -3.37
CA LEU A 128 6.76 -4.68 -4.06
C LEU A 128 7.38 -5.69 -3.09
N ILE A 129 7.49 -6.92 -3.51
CA ILE A 129 8.02 -8.02 -2.69
C ILE A 129 9.12 -8.79 -3.41
N GLN A 130 10.03 -9.30 -2.63
CA GLN A 130 11.02 -10.29 -3.01
C GLN A 130 10.52 -11.66 -2.53
N ALA A 131 10.60 -12.68 -3.38
CA ALA A 131 10.18 -14.04 -3.04
C ALA A 131 11.38 -14.98 -3.17
N ASN A 132 11.95 -15.41 -2.04
CA ASN A 132 13.08 -16.31 -2.00
C ASN A 132 12.69 -17.60 -1.24
N SER A 133 12.83 -18.75 -1.89
CA SER A 133 12.58 -20.07 -1.30
C SER A 133 11.21 -20.18 -0.61
N GLY A 134 10.16 -19.57 -1.21
CA GLY A 134 8.80 -19.58 -0.67
C GLY A 134 8.52 -18.55 0.44
N ILE A 135 9.54 -17.79 0.87
CA ILE A 135 9.37 -16.69 1.84
C ILE A 135 9.24 -15.38 1.08
N GLN A 136 8.16 -14.65 1.34
CA GLN A 136 7.93 -13.34 0.79
C GLN A 136 8.38 -12.26 1.78
N ARG A 137 9.19 -11.32 1.29
CA ARG A 137 9.66 -10.17 2.07
C ARG A 137 9.30 -8.88 1.37
N PRO A 138 8.73 -7.90 2.06
CA PRO A 138 8.43 -6.62 1.45
C PRO A 138 9.72 -5.87 1.10
N VAL A 139 9.71 -5.23 -0.08
CA VAL A 139 10.77 -4.34 -0.56
C VAL A 139 10.33 -2.89 -0.39
N TYR A 140 9.07 -2.61 -0.73
CA TYR A 140 8.54 -1.26 -0.66
C TYR A 140 7.01 -1.25 -0.65
N TYR A 141 6.42 -0.42 0.22
CA TYR A 141 4.99 -0.09 0.16
C TYR A 141 4.80 1.26 -0.54
N VAL A 142 3.83 1.32 -1.43
CA VAL A 142 3.39 2.56 -2.08
C VAL A 142 1.89 2.67 -1.90
N SER A 143 1.42 3.82 -1.47
CA SER A 143 -0.01 4.10 -1.32
C SER A 143 -0.32 5.51 -1.80
N LYS A 144 -1.55 5.70 -2.32
CA LYS A 144 -2.04 6.98 -2.81
C LYS A 144 -3.50 7.16 -2.45
N SER A 145 -3.85 8.28 -1.82
CA SER A 145 -5.23 8.75 -1.71
C SER A 145 -5.71 9.21 -3.09
N LEU A 146 -6.93 8.82 -3.43
CA LEU A 146 -7.57 9.19 -4.69
C LEU A 146 -8.22 10.57 -4.54
N ASN A 147 -8.07 11.42 -5.55
CA ASN A 147 -8.82 12.66 -5.63
C ASN A 147 -10.26 12.39 -6.07
N GLU A 148 -11.13 13.38 -6.00
CA GLU A 148 -12.57 13.24 -6.32
C GLU A 148 -12.84 12.65 -7.71
N ALA A 149 -12.03 13.00 -8.71
CA ALA A 149 -12.15 12.44 -10.05
C ALA A 149 -11.70 10.97 -10.10
N GLU A 150 -10.63 10.63 -9.40
CA GLU A 150 -10.06 9.27 -9.35
C GLU A 150 -10.93 8.31 -8.52
N VAL A 151 -11.67 8.81 -7.53
CA VAL A 151 -12.63 8.00 -6.75
C VAL A 151 -13.71 7.39 -7.65
N ARG A 152 -14.11 8.10 -8.70
CA ARG A 152 -15.11 7.64 -9.69
C ARG A 152 -14.57 6.66 -10.73
N TYR A 153 -13.26 6.35 -10.72
CA TYR A 153 -12.69 5.39 -11.65
C TYR A 153 -13.18 3.98 -11.34
N LEU A 154 -13.32 3.18 -12.40
CA LEU A 154 -13.65 1.77 -12.26
C LEU A 154 -12.55 1.03 -11.46
N PRO A 155 -12.87 -0.06 -10.75
CA PRO A 155 -11.86 -0.84 -10.01
C PRO A 155 -10.66 -1.22 -10.85
N LEU A 156 -10.89 -1.56 -12.12
CA LEU A 156 -9.85 -1.88 -13.08
C LEU A 156 -8.94 -0.68 -13.39
N GLU A 157 -9.52 0.50 -13.59
CA GLU A 157 -8.75 1.73 -13.82
C GLU A 157 -7.94 2.12 -12.58
N LYS A 158 -8.51 1.94 -11.39
CA LYS A 158 -7.79 2.14 -10.12
C LYS A 158 -6.61 1.18 -9.98
N ALA A 159 -6.78 -0.08 -10.39
CA ALA A 159 -5.70 -1.05 -10.38
C ALA A 159 -4.56 -0.67 -11.36
N ILE A 160 -4.88 -0.25 -12.58
CA ILE A 160 -3.88 0.25 -13.53
C ILE A 160 -3.20 1.52 -12.96
N LEU A 161 -3.97 2.43 -12.37
CA LEU A 161 -3.44 3.64 -11.73
C LEU A 161 -2.47 3.30 -10.58
N ALA A 162 -2.72 2.22 -9.82
CA ALA A 162 -1.81 1.76 -8.77
C ALA A 162 -0.44 1.37 -9.34
N VAL A 163 -0.42 0.63 -10.45
CA VAL A 163 0.84 0.26 -11.13
C VAL A 163 1.54 1.51 -11.69
N VAL A 164 0.82 2.39 -12.37
CA VAL A 164 1.38 3.66 -12.90
C VAL A 164 1.93 4.54 -11.78
N HIS A 165 1.24 4.59 -10.64
CA HIS A 165 1.73 5.36 -9.50
C HIS A 165 3.01 4.74 -8.92
N ALA A 166 3.06 3.40 -8.84
CA ALA A 166 4.23 2.68 -8.37
C ALA A 166 5.45 2.89 -9.30
N THR A 167 5.29 2.82 -10.63
CA THR A 167 6.38 3.06 -11.58
C THR A 167 6.96 4.47 -11.45
N ARG A 168 6.11 5.47 -11.17
CA ARG A 168 6.55 6.87 -10.95
C ARG A 168 7.27 7.06 -9.61
N LYS A 169 6.87 6.32 -8.58
CA LYS A 169 7.49 6.41 -7.23
C LYS A 169 8.75 5.59 -7.10
N LEU A 170 8.85 4.49 -7.84
CA LEU A 170 9.93 3.50 -7.75
C LEU A 170 10.63 3.27 -9.10
N PRO A 171 11.00 4.31 -9.86
CA PRO A 171 11.53 4.14 -11.22
C PRO A 171 12.77 3.23 -11.24
N ASN A 172 13.66 3.35 -10.26
CA ASN A 172 14.89 2.57 -10.19
C ASN A 172 14.63 1.06 -10.06
N TYR A 173 13.59 0.66 -9.30
CA TYR A 173 13.22 -0.75 -9.18
C TYR A 173 12.64 -1.29 -10.48
N PHE A 174 11.77 -0.54 -11.15
CA PHE A 174 11.17 -0.95 -12.41
C PHE A 174 12.15 -0.92 -13.60
N GLN A 175 13.23 -0.17 -13.51
CA GLN A 175 14.31 -0.16 -14.51
C GLN A 175 15.29 -1.31 -14.31
N ALA A 176 15.57 -1.69 -13.06
CA ALA A 176 16.58 -2.69 -12.71
C ALA A 176 16.02 -4.12 -12.61
N HIS A 177 14.70 -4.29 -12.56
CA HIS A 177 14.07 -5.59 -12.28
C HIS A 177 12.87 -5.85 -13.16
N THR A 178 12.66 -7.13 -13.54
CA THR A 178 11.36 -7.60 -14.02
C THR A 178 10.38 -7.59 -12.86
N VAL A 179 9.24 -6.91 -13.01
CA VAL A 179 8.18 -6.86 -11.98
C VAL A 179 6.97 -7.67 -12.41
N VAL A 180 6.62 -8.70 -11.65
CA VAL A 180 5.46 -9.56 -11.89
C VAL A 180 4.30 -9.07 -11.02
N VAL A 181 3.30 -8.46 -11.62
CA VAL A 181 2.09 -8.00 -10.94
C VAL A 181 1.11 -9.15 -10.81
N LEU A 182 0.78 -9.50 -9.57
CA LEU A 182 -0.14 -10.58 -9.22
C LEU A 182 -1.55 -10.03 -9.04
N THR A 183 -2.47 -10.38 -9.95
CA THR A 183 -3.82 -9.84 -9.95
C THR A 183 -4.80 -10.81 -10.60
N GLN A 184 -6.06 -10.79 -10.15
CA GLN A 184 -7.17 -11.50 -10.80
C GLN A 184 -7.81 -10.65 -11.92
N LEU A 185 -7.50 -9.35 -11.97
CA LEU A 185 -8.03 -8.45 -12.99
C LEU A 185 -7.31 -8.67 -14.32
N PRO A 186 -8.00 -8.58 -15.47
CA PRO A 186 -7.46 -8.84 -16.79
C PRO A 186 -6.57 -7.69 -17.31
N LEU A 187 -5.62 -7.21 -16.50
CA LEU A 187 -4.77 -6.05 -16.81
C LEU A 187 -3.95 -6.28 -18.08
N LYS A 188 -3.46 -7.52 -18.29
CA LYS A 188 -2.64 -7.89 -19.46
C LYS A 188 -3.39 -7.70 -20.78
N SER A 189 -4.62 -8.19 -20.88
CA SER A 189 -5.44 -8.08 -22.10
C SER A 189 -5.82 -6.62 -22.35
N ILE A 190 -6.23 -5.91 -21.31
CA ILE A 190 -6.64 -4.53 -21.40
C ILE A 190 -5.51 -3.61 -21.86
N LEU A 191 -4.35 -3.70 -21.25
CA LEU A 191 -3.21 -2.84 -21.60
C LEU A 191 -2.57 -3.20 -22.97
N ARG A 192 -2.93 -4.34 -23.56
CA ARG A 192 -2.50 -4.75 -24.91
C ARG A 192 -3.51 -4.45 -26.00
N SER A 193 -4.78 -4.23 -25.64
CA SER A 193 -5.82 -3.92 -26.64
C SER A 193 -5.54 -2.58 -27.31
N ALA A 194 -5.73 -2.54 -28.64
CA ALA A 194 -5.63 -1.32 -29.43
C ALA A 194 -6.86 -0.42 -29.27
N ASP A 195 -7.97 -0.97 -28.77
CA ASP A 195 -9.27 -0.29 -28.72
C ASP A 195 -9.40 0.70 -27.55
N TYR A 196 -8.43 0.70 -26.64
CA TYR A 196 -8.46 1.63 -25.52
C TYR A 196 -7.98 3.02 -25.92
N THR A 197 -8.87 3.97 -25.73
CA THR A 197 -8.62 5.41 -25.94
C THR A 197 -8.48 6.12 -24.58
N GLY A 198 -8.10 7.38 -24.62
CA GLY A 198 -8.06 8.23 -23.43
C GLY A 198 -6.96 7.87 -22.44
N ARG A 199 -7.31 7.84 -21.13
CA ARG A 199 -6.32 7.69 -20.05
C ARG A 199 -5.68 6.31 -19.99
N VAL A 200 -6.44 5.23 -20.27
CA VAL A 200 -5.91 3.86 -20.23
C VAL A 200 -4.83 3.65 -21.28
N ALA A 201 -5.03 4.17 -22.49
CA ALA A 201 -4.02 4.14 -23.56
C ALA A 201 -2.75 4.89 -23.13
N LYS A 202 -2.89 6.09 -22.54
CA LYS A 202 -1.77 6.86 -22.02
C LYS A 202 -1.01 6.13 -20.91
N TRP A 203 -1.72 5.46 -20.01
CA TRP A 203 -1.11 4.64 -18.96
C TRP A 203 -0.40 3.40 -19.55
N GLY A 204 -1.01 2.75 -20.54
CA GLY A 204 -0.40 1.65 -21.26
C GLY A 204 0.93 2.05 -21.89
N THR A 205 1.02 3.23 -22.49
CA THR A 205 2.27 3.75 -23.06
C THR A 205 3.35 3.94 -21.98
N ILE A 206 2.97 4.47 -20.80
CA ILE A 206 3.91 4.64 -19.67
C ILE A 206 4.42 3.28 -19.18
N LEU A 207 3.52 2.29 -19.03
CA LEU A 207 3.87 0.99 -18.49
C LEU A 207 4.71 0.15 -19.44
N ARG A 208 4.57 0.35 -20.76
CA ARG A 208 5.38 -0.34 -21.79
C ARG A 208 6.87 0.01 -21.74
N ALA A 209 7.26 1.09 -21.06
CA ALA A 209 8.65 1.45 -20.87
C ALA A 209 9.39 0.53 -19.88
N PHE A 210 8.67 -0.35 -19.17
CA PHE A 210 9.21 -1.22 -18.12
C PHE A 210 8.91 -2.69 -18.41
N ASP A 211 9.76 -3.60 -17.90
CA ASP A 211 9.50 -5.04 -17.98
C ASP A 211 8.50 -5.47 -16.91
N ILE A 212 7.21 -5.26 -17.20
CA ILE A 212 6.11 -5.62 -16.30
C ILE A 212 5.37 -6.83 -16.89
N LYS A 213 5.30 -7.89 -16.08
CA LYS A 213 4.51 -9.09 -16.38
C LYS A 213 3.28 -9.14 -15.51
N TYR A 214 2.19 -9.72 -16.02
CA TYR A 214 0.94 -9.88 -15.28
C TYR A 214 0.63 -11.35 -15.16
N MET A 215 0.41 -11.82 -13.94
CA MET A 215 0.08 -13.21 -13.65
C MET A 215 -1.17 -13.29 -12.78
N PRO A 216 -1.98 -14.37 -12.93
CA PRO A 216 -3.07 -14.63 -12.01
C PRO A 216 -2.54 -14.75 -10.58
N ARG A 217 -3.31 -14.25 -9.63
CA ARG A 217 -3.05 -14.43 -8.21
C ARG A 217 -3.43 -15.87 -7.84
N THR A 218 -2.52 -16.79 -7.99
CA THR A 218 -2.63 -18.13 -7.42
C THR A 218 -2.40 -18.05 -5.91
N PHE A 219 -2.98 -18.97 -5.15
CA PHE A 219 -2.89 -19.04 -3.69
C PHE A 219 -1.43 -18.94 -3.22
N ILE A 220 -1.00 -17.75 -2.85
CA ILE A 220 0.30 -17.56 -2.23
C ILE A 220 0.05 -17.43 -0.74
N LYS A 221 0.41 -18.49 0.02
CA LYS A 221 0.48 -18.47 1.48
C LYS A 221 1.68 -17.60 1.87
N GLY A 222 1.50 -16.29 1.93
CA GLY A 222 2.56 -15.37 2.36
C GLY A 222 2.04 -14.45 3.46
N GLN A 223 2.85 -14.23 4.48
CA GLN A 223 2.52 -13.35 5.61
C GLN A 223 2.18 -11.93 5.14
N VAL A 224 2.91 -11.43 4.13
CA VAL A 224 2.67 -10.10 3.52
C VAL A 224 1.27 -10.01 2.91
N LEU A 225 0.76 -11.10 2.34
CA LEU A 225 -0.58 -11.15 1.78
C LEU A 225 -1.64 -11.24 2.88
N ALA A 226 -1.38 -12.00 3.95
CA ALA A 226 -2.27 -12.10 5.10
C ALA A 226 -2.41 -10.74 5.77
N ASP A 227 -1.32 -10.01 5.95
CA ASP A 227 -1.32 -8.65 6.48
C ASP A 227 -2.09 -7.68 5.57
N LEU A 228 -1.92 -7.81 4.25
CA LEU A 228 -2.66 -7.00 3.27
C LEU A 228 -4.16 -7.32 3.27
N VAL A 229 -4.53 -8.61 3.38
CA VAL A 229 -5.93 -9.08 3.39
C VAL A 229 -6.60 -8.82 4.73
N ALA A 230 -5.89 -9.00 5.85
CA ALA A 230 -6.41 -8.69 7.19
C ALA A 230 -6.76 -7.20 7.31
N GLU A 231 -5.97 -6.33 6.69
CA GLU A 231 -6.25 -4.90 6.62
C GLU A 231 -7.47 -4.54 5.74
N PHE A 232 -7.93 -5.44 4.88
CA PHE A 232 -9.19 -5.29 4.13
C PHE A 232 -10.42 -5.80 4.88
N ALA A 233 -10.23 -6.65 5.88
CA ALA A 233 -11.33 -7.26 6.62
C ALA A 233 -11.94 -6.32 7.68
N GLU A 234 -11.24 -5.23 8.04
CA GLU A 234 -11.82 -4.20 8.89
C GLU A 234 -12.75 -3.31 8.05
N CYS A 235 -14.03 -3.66 8.09
CA CYS A 235 -15.12 -2.86 7.55
C CYS A 235 -15.25 -1.58 8.39
N PRO A 236 -15.19 -0.36 7.83
CA PRO A 236 -15.66 0.82 8.55
C PRO A 236 -17.17 0.68 8.74
N GLU A 237 -17.63 0.82 9.97
CA GLU A 237 -19.05 0.88 10.31
C GLU A 237 -19.80 1.87 9.43
N GLU A 238 -21.00 1.48 9.09
CA GLU A 238 -21.99 2.08 8.22
C GLU A 238 -22.09 3.61 8.31
N MET A 239 -21.68 4.31 7.24
CA MET A 239 -22.30 5.60 6.96
C MET A 239 -23.59 5.33 6.19
N ASN A 240 -24.74 5.54 6.84
CA ASN A 240 -26.05 5.61 6.22
C ASN A 240 -26.01 6.57 5.03
N VAL A 241 -25.99 6.02 3.83
CA VAL A 241 -26.28 6.76 2.60
C VAL A 241 -27.74 6.49 2.27
N GLU A 242 -28.55 7.53 2.42
CA GLU A 242 -29.94 7.53 1.98
C GLU A 242 -30.05 7.05 0.51
N LYS A 243 -30.91 6.03 0.34
CA LYS A 243 -31.22 5.45 -0.95
C LYS A 243 -31.98 6.46 -1.80
N HIS A 244 -31.34 7.06 -2.78
CA HIS A 244 -32.03 7.60 -3.93
C HIS A 244 -32.15 6.48 -4.97
N ALA A 245 -33.39 6.13 -5.23
CA ALA A 245 -33.80 5.19 -6.27
C ALA A 245 -33.37 5.72 -7.65
N MET A 246 -32.62 4.91 -8.39
CA MET A 246 -32.47 5.04 -9.84
C MET A 246 -32.35 3.67 -10.50
N ASP A 247 -33.12 3.53 -11.53
CA ASP A 247 -33.41 2.51 -12.49
C ASP A 247 -32.46 1.33 -12.70
N GLU A 248 -33.14 0.18 -12.84
CA GLU A 248 -32.62 -1.13 -13.20
C GLU A 248 -31.99 -1.15 -14.61
N LYS A 249 -30.69 -1.40 -14.65
CA LYS A 249 -30.03 -2.30 -15.63
C LYS A 249 -28.67 -2.72 -15.04
N SER A 250 -28.70 -3.76 -14.23
CA SER A 250 -27.52 -4.29 -13.56
C SER A 250 -26.90 -5.43 -14.35
N VAL A 251 -25.72 -5.20 -14.85
CA VAL A 251 -24.73 -6.26 -15.12
C VAL A 251 -24.05 -6.58 -13.80
N GLY A 252 -24.08 -7.86 -13.39
CA GLY A 252 -23.76 -8.38 -12.08
C GLY A 252 -22.59 -7.75 -11.34
N ILE A 253 -22.91 -6.91 -10.39
CA ILE A 253 -22.00 -6.48 -9.35
C ILE A 253 -22.19 -7.43 -8.18
N ILE A 254 -21.16 -8.19 -7.82
CA ILE A 254 -21.15 -8.93 -6.56
C ILE A 254 -21.04 -7.91 -5.44
N SER A 255 -22.17 -7.52 -4.87
CA SER A 255 -22.20 -6.77 -3.63
C SER A 255 -21.88 -7.73 -2.49
N VAL A 256 -20.72 -7.58 -1.89
CA VAL A 256 -20.40 -8.28 -0.64
C VAL A 256 -21.16 -7.56 0.46
N GLN A 257 -22.33 -8.10 0.82
CA GLN A 257 -23.00 -7.76 2.08
C GLN A 257 -22.26 -8.47 3.22
N CYS A 258 -21.61 -7.70 4.08
CA CYS A 258 -21.03 -8.19 5.33
C CYS A 258 -22.15 -8.46 6.35
N SER A 259 -22.69 -9.68 6.40
CA SER A 259 -23.59 -10.09 7.49
C SER A 259 -23.53 -11.57 7.87
N THR A 260 -22.48 -12.29 7.46
CA THR A 260 -22.25 -13.66 7.97
C THR A 260 -20.78 -13.95 8.09
N PRO A 261 -20.32 -14.64 9.14
CA PRO A 261 -18.93 -15.08 9.23
C PRO A 261 -18.60 -16.02 8.06
N TRP A 262 -17.41 -15.87 7.49
CA TRP A 262 -16.93 -16.71 6.41
C TRP A 262 -16.71 -18.13 6.91
N GLU A 263 -17.49 -19.10 6.39
CA GLU A 263 -17.17 -20.51 6.53
C GLU A 263 -16.16 -20.91 5.45
N VAL A 264 -14.97 -21.32 5.88
CA VAL A 264 -13.94 -21.85 4.98
C VAL A 264 -14.14 -23.34 4.83
N TYR A 265 -14.70 -23.79 3.71
CA TYR A 265 -14.72 -25.20 3.35
C TYR A 265 -13.37 -25.63 2.80
N VAL A 266 -12.64 -26.43 3.55
CA VAL A 266 -11.44 -27.11 3.07
C VAL A 266 -11.86 -28.45 2.47
N ASN A 267 -11.88 -28.54 1.13
CA ASN A 267 -12.04 -29.83 0.46
C ASN A 267 -10.76 -30.65 0.68
N GLY A 268 -10.80 -31.50 1.67
CA GLY A 268 -9.85 -32.60 1.82
C GLY A 268 -10.21 -33.71 0.85
N ALA A 269 -9.45 -33.88 -0.23
CA ALA A 269 -9.48 -35.11 -1.00
C ALA A 269 -8.86 -36.22 -0.12
N ALA A 270 -9.69 -37.11 0.41
CA ALA A 270 -9.25 -38.37 0.96
C ALA A 270 -8.91 -39.29 -0.22
N ASN A 271 -7.63 -39.60 -0.42
CA ASN A 271 -7.22 -40.73 -1.21
C ASN A 271 -7.33 -42.01 -0.38
N GLN A 272 -8.12 -42.94 -0.87
CA GLN A 272 -8.02 -44.36 -0.51
C GLN A 272 -6.78 -44.95 -1.14
#